data_30f8b04f459c028d028a07d51cba5e89
#
_entry.id   30f8b04f459c028d028a07d51cba5e89
#
_cell.length_a   1.000
_cell.length_b   1.000
_cell.length_c   1.000
_cell.angle_alpha   90.00
_cell.angle_beta   90.00
_cell.angle_gamma   90.00
#
_symmetry.space_group_name_H-M   'P 1'
#
loop_
_entity.id
_entity.type
_entity.pdbx_description
1 polymer ?
#
loop_
_entity_poly.entity_id
_entity_poly.type
_entity_poly.pdbx_seq_one_letter_code
_entity_poly.pdbx_strand_id
1 'polypeptide(L)'
;MAQAEYSVAMKSDIPVIFTAVTDPVAAELANADGIPIGEITGTSDKLPVEQQLKMIREILPDAKTIGIMYTTSEVNSESAIAEYKELAPNYDFEIVDSGISSSADIPLAADTLIGKVDCITNLTDNTVVASLPVILSKASAKNIPVFGSEIEQVKIGCLAAEGLDYVELGKTTGKMAAKVLKGEAKASDIPYEMIEDSSLYLNTKVAENLNLEVPQAAVDRAVETFTEISAE
;
A
#
# COMPACT_ATOMS: atom_id res chain seq x y z
N MET A 1 -0.32 -14.86 -5.16
CA MET A 1 0.59 -15.89 -4.59
C MET A 1 -0.16 -16.75 -3.58
N ALA A 2 -0.72 -16.23 -2.49
CA ALA A 2 -1.43 -17.00 -1.48
C ALA A 2 -2.55 -17.92 -2.03
N GLN A 3 -3.34 -17.47 -3.01
CA GLN A 3 -4.36 -18.28 -3.68
C GLN A 3 -3.78 -19.51 -4.39
N ALA A 4 -2.63 -19.37 -5.06
CA ALA A 4 -1.98 -20.51 -5.73
C ALA A 4 -1.44 -21.54 -4.73
N GLU A 5 -0.86 -21.08 -3.62
CA GLU A 5 -0.35 -21.92 -2.54
C GLU A 5 -1.50 -22.68 -1.85
N TYR A 6 -2.61 -21.97 -1.57
CA TYR A 6 -3.79 -22.61 -1.01
C TYR A 6 -4.39 -23.66 -1.94
N SER A 7 -4.46 -23.41 -3.24
CA SER A 7 -4.96 -24.37 -4.23
C SER A 7 -4.13 -25.68 -4.25
N VAL A 8 -2.87 -25.62 -3.88
CA VAL A 8 -2.00 -26.81 -3.71
C VAL A 8 -2.22 -27.46 -2.35
N ALA A 9 -2.28 -26.67 -1.28
CA ALA A 9 -2.42 -27.15 0.09
C ALA A 9 -3.77 -27.84 0.35
N MET A 10 -4.86 -27.38 -0.25
CA MET A 10 -6.19 -27.99 -0.20
C MET A 10 -6.18 -29.51 -0.50
N LYS A 11 -5.26 -29.96 -1.37
CA LYS A 11 -5.17 -31.38 -1.78
C LYS A 11 -4.53 -32.27 -0.73
N SER A 12 -3.95 -31.71 0.32
CA SER A 12 -3.17 -32.41 1.35
C SER A 12 -3.62 -32.09 2.78
N ASP A 13 -4.75 -31.41 2.96
CA ASP A 13 -5.29 -30.96 4.26
C ASP A 13 -4.27 -30.17 5.11
N ILE A 14 -3.34 -29.46 4.44
CA ILE A 14 -2.35 -28.62 5.10
C ILE A 14 -2.97 -27.25 5.34
N PRO A 15 -3.03 -26.77 6.60
CA PRO A 15 -3.51 -25.42 6.86
C PRO A 15 -2.56 -24.36 6.28
N VAL A 16 -3.14 -23.30 5.73
CA VAL A 16 -2.38 -22.17 5.18
C VAL A 16 -2.62 -20.94 6.06
N ILE A 17 -1.53 -20.29 6.48
CA ILE A 17 -1.57 -19.04 7.20
C ILE A 17 -0.89 -17.98 6.33
N PHE A 18 -1.68 -17.12 5.69
CA PHE A 18 -1.13 -16.05 4.86
C PHE A 18 -0.74 -14.82 5.71
N THR A 19 0.15 -14.01 5.17
CA THR A 19 0.51 -12.72 5.75
C THR A 19 0.49 -11.66 4.66
N ALA A 20 0.02 -10.45 5.00
CA ALA A 20 0.01 -9.31 4.09
C ALA A 20 -0.67 -9.62 2.74
N VAL A 21 -1.89 -10.16 2.80
CA VAL A 21 -2.77 -10.23 1.63
C VAL A 21 -3.72 -9.04 1.68
N THR A 22 -3.57 -8.11 0.76
CA THR A 22 -4.27 -6.81 0.80
C THR A 22 -5.80 -6.98 0.77
N ASP A 23 -6.29 -7.87 -0.08
CA ASP A 23 -7.72 -8.19 -0.19
C ASP A 23 -7.94 -9.71 -0.21
N PRO A 24 -8.13 -10.34 0.96
CA PRO A 24 -8.38 -11.79 1.04
C PRO A 24 -9.68 -12.22 0.37
N VAL A 25 -10.68 -11.34 0.24
CA VAL A 25 -11.96 -11.64 -0.42
C VAL A 25 -11.78 -11.66 -1.93
N ALA A 26 -11.17 -10.62 -2.51
CA ALA A 26 -10.86 -10.58 -3.93
C ALA A 26 -9.85 -11.66 -4.34
N ALA A 27 -8.96 -12.07 -3.43
CA ALA A 27 -8.04 -13.20 -3.61
C ALA A 27 -8.72 -14.58 -3.45
N GLU A 28 -10.03 -14.64 -3.19
CA GLU A 28 -10.80 -15.88 -2.98
C GLU A 28 -10.28 -16.74 -1.81
N LEU A 29 -9.79 -16.11 -0.73
CA LEU A 29 -9.28 -16.76 0.48
C LEU A 29 -10.27 -16.65 1.65
N ALA A 30 -11.21 -15.71 1.56
CA ALA A 30 -12.30 -15.51 2.50
C ALA A 30 -13.57 -15.11 1.74
N ASN A 31 -14.74 -15.30 2.39
CA ASN A 31 -16.00 -14.75 1.87
C ASN A 31 -16.16 -13.27 2.25
N ALA A 32 -17.22 -12.63 1.79
CA ALA A 32 -17.52 -11.22 2.05
C ALA A 32 -17.69 -10.89 3.57
N ASP A 33 -18.00 -11.87 4.40
CA ASP A 33 -18.14 -11.71 5.85
C ASP A 33 -16.79 -11.92 6.58
N GLY A 34 -15.69 -12.10 5.85
CA GLY A 34 -14.36 -12.32 6.41
C GLY A 34 -14.10 -13.74 6.90
N ILE A 35 -15.04 -14.66 6.64
CA ILE A 35 -14.91 -16.06 7.05
C ILE A 35 -14.02 -16.82 6.06
N PRO A 36 -13.03 -17.59 6.54
CA PRO A 36 -12.18 -18.42 5.69
C PRO A 36 -12.99 -19.40 4.82
N ILE A 37 -12.52 -19.61 3.57
CA ILE A 37 -13.19 -20.55 2.65
C ILE A 37 -12.77 -22.02 2.83
N GLY A 38 -11.88 -22.32 3.79
CA GLY A 38 -11.35 -23.65 4.10
C GLY A 38 -10.27 -23.58 5.17
N GLU A 39 -9.32 -24.49 5.17
CA GLU A 39 -8.18 -24.51 6.11
C GLU A 39 -7.16 -23.41 5.78
N ILE A 40 -7.64 -22.16 5.76
CA ILE A 40 -6.82 -20.97 5.47
C ILE A 40 -7.26 -19.79 6.32
N THR A 41 -6.29 -19.05 6.86
CA THR A 41 -6.50 -17.76 7.54
C THR A 41 -5.23 -16.93 7.44
N GLY A 42 -5.19 -15.74 8.03
CA GLY A 42 -4.00 -14.91 8.03
C GLY A 42 -4.28 -13.44 8.35
N THR A 43 -3.39 -12.58 7.87
CA THR A 43 -3.50 -11.14 8.09
C THR A 43 -3.55 -10.37 6.78
N SER A 44 -4.39 -9.31 6.76
CA SER A 44 -4.49 -8.37 5.65
C SER A 44 -3.71 -7.10 5.96
N ASP A 45 -3.01 -6.61 4.94
CA ASP A 45 -2.36 -5.30 4.90
C ASP A 45 -3.16 -4.31 4.04
N LYS A 46 -4.49 -4.34 4.15
CA LYS A 46 -5.34 -3.41 3.42
C LYS A 46 -4.86 -1.97 3.64
N LEU A 47 -4.65 -1.25 2.53
CA LEU A 47 -4.14 0.11 2.59
C LEU A 47 -5.12 1.05 3.30
N PRO A 48 -4.64 1.97 4.16
CA PRO A 48 -5.45 2.95 4.84
C PRO A 48 -5.78 4.14 3.90
N VAL A 49 -6.55 3.86 2.84
CA VAL A 49 -6.79 4.80 1.72
C VAL A 49 -7.36 6.13 2.20
N GLU A 50 -8.30 6.10 3.13
CA GLU A 50 -8.90 7.32 3.66
C GLU A 50 -7.89 8.20 4.41
N GLN A 51 -7.04 7.59 5.24
CA GLN A 51 -5.98 8.26 5.97
C GLN A 51 -4.93 8.82 5.02
N GLN A 52 -4.59 8.08 3.97
CA GLN A 52 -3.68 8.52 2.92
C GLN A 52 -4.23 9.76 2.19
N LEU A 53 -5.51 9.77 1.82
CA LEU A 53 -6.16 10.93 1.18
C LEU A 53 -6.18 12.15 2.11
N LYS A 54 -6.47 11.97 3.41
CA LYS A 54 -6.43 13.03 4.43
C LYS A 54 -5.03 13.62 4.55
N MET A 55 -4.00 12.77 4.62
CA MET A 55 -2.61 13.19 4.69
C MET A 55 -2.18 13.95 3.43
N ILE A 56 -2.52 13.46 2.23
CA ILE A 56 -2.21 14.17 0.99
C ILE A 56 -2.87 15.55 0.97
N ARG A 57 -4.14 15.66 1.38
CA ARG A 57 -4.86 16.95 1.45
C ARG A 57 -4.23 17.89 2.47
N GLU A 58 -3.77 17.37 3.61
CA GLU A 58 -3.09 18.16 4.64
C GLU A 58 -1.77 18.76 4.10
N ILE A 59 -0.96 17.96 3.40
CA ILE A 59 0.36 18.36 2.89
C ILE A 59 0.24 19.20 1.61
N LEU A 60 -0.73 18.90 0.75
CA LEU A 60 -0.96 19.55 -0.54
C LEU A 60 -2.38 20.11 -0.62
N PRO A 61 -2.67 21.24 0.04
CA PRO A 61 -4.03 21.78 0.15
C PRO A 61 -4.65 22.21 -1.18
N ASP A 62 -3.84 22.55 -2.18
CA ASP A 62 -4.29 23.01 -3.49
C ASP A 62 -4.33 21.92 -4.57
N ALA A 63 -3.79 20.73 -4.30
CA ALA A 63 -3.78 19.63 -5.25
C ALA A 63 -5.19 19.16 -5.61
N LYS A 64 -5.41 18.79 -6.87
CA LYS A 64 -6.70 18.33 -7.39
C LYS A 64 -6.64 16.92 -7.95
N THR A 65 -5.48 16.53 -8.45
CA THR A 65 -5.31 15.25 -9.18
C THR A 65 -4.23 14.40 -8.54
N ILE A 66 -4.58 13.14 -8.25
CA ILE A 66 -3.64 12.13 -7.73
C ILE A 66 -3.43 11.06 -8.80
N GLY A 67 -2.17 10.84 -9.16
CA GLY A 67 -1.77 9.78 -10.06
C GLY A 67 -1.56 8.45 -9.33
N ILE A 68 -2.04 7.35 -9.89
CA ILE A 68 -1.76 5.99 -9.41
C ILE A 68 -1.30 5.14 -10.58
N MET A 69 -0.11 4.54 -10.47
CA MET A 69 0.37 3.53 -11.42
C MET A 69 0.19 2.15 -10.83
N TYR A 70 -0.23 1.18 -11.64
CA TYR A 70 -0.48 -0.18 -11.17
C TYR A 70 -0.32 -1.24 -12.25
N THR A 71 -0.04 -2.47 -11.84
CA THR A 71 0.02 -3.62 -12.74
C THR A 71 -1.38 -4.23 -12.91
N THR A 72 -1.86 -4.30 -14.15
CA THR A 72 -3.23 -4.75 -14.46
C THR A 72 -3.50 -6.23 -14.13
N SER A 73 -2.50 -7.01 -13.80
CA SER A 73 -2.63 -8.40 -13.36
C SER A 73 -2.60 -8.57 -11.83
N GLU A 74 -2.41 -7.50 -11.07
CA GLU A 74 -2.42 -7.54 -9.60
C GLU A 74 -3.80 -7.14 -9.06
N VAL A 75 -4.55 -8.13 -8.56
CA VAL A 75 -5.92 -7.95 -8.03
C VAL A 75 -5.95 -6.99 -6.84
N ASN A 76 -4.95 -7.03 -5.96
CA ASN A 76 -4.81 -6.11 -4.84
C ASN A 76 -4.74 -4.64 -5.30
N SER A 77 -4.06 -4.37 -6.42
CA SER A 77 -3.96 -3.03 -6.98
C SER A 77 -5.29 -2.54 -7.53
N GLU A 78 -6.05 -3.40 -8.20
CA GLU A 78 -7.39 -3.06 -8.70
C GLU A 78 -8.37 -2.74 -7.57
N SER A 79 -8.39 -3.55 -6.49
CA SER A 79 -9.21 -3.29 -5.30
C SER A 79 -8.85 -1.94 -4.65
N ALA A 80 -7.57 -1.65 -4.47
CA ALA A 80 -7.13 -0.39 -3.88
C ALA A 80 -7.52 0.82 -4.74
N ILE A 81 -7.35 0.76 -6.07
CA ILE A 81 -7.74 1.84 -6.99
C ILE A 81 -9.24 2.09 -6.95
N ALA A 82 -10.06 1.03 -6.87
CA ALA A 82 -11.50 1.19 -6.75
C ALA A 82 -11.87 1.98 -5.49
N GLU A 83 -11.24 1.69 -4.35
CA GLU A 83 -11.44 2.42 -3.10
C GLU A 83 -10.93 3.87 -3.18
N TYR A 84 -9.76 4.11 -3.80
CA TYR A 84 -9.28 5.48 -4.05
C TYR A 84 -10.28 6.28 -4.89
N LYS A 85 -10.82 5.72 -5.97
CA LYS A 85 -11.81 6.38 -6.84
C LYS A 85 -13.13 6.67 -6.12
N GLU A 86 -13.54 5.80 -5.20
CA GLU A 86 -14.74 5.97 -4.38
C GLU A 86 -14.57 7.09 -3.36
N LEU A 87 -13.43 7.13 -2.66
CA LEU A 87 -13.21 8.04 -1.54
C LEU A 87 -12.63 9.42 -1.93
N ALA A 88 -11.83 9.49 -3.00
CA ALA A 88 -11.13 10.70 -3.41
C ALA A 88 -12.04 11.93 -3.59
N PRO A 89 -13.27 11.82 -4.14
CA PRO A 89 -14.17 12.97 -4.25
C PRO A 89 -14.55 13.61 -2.91
N ASN A 90 -14.56 12.86 -1.82
CA ASN A 90 -14.83 13.37 -0.47
C ASN A 90 -13.73 14.32 0.04
N TYR A 91 -12.56 14.27 -0.61
CA TYR A 91 -11.39 15.09 -0.32
C TYR A 91 -11.04 16.03 -1.46
N ASP A 92 -11.97 16.32 -2.37
CA ASP A 92 -11.78 17.17 -3.56
C ASP A 92 -10.65 16.71 -4.48
N PHE A 93 -10.43 15.40 -4.61
CA PHE A 93 -9.46 14.80 -5.52
C PHE A 93 -10.12 14.06 -6.67
N GLU A 94 -9.43 14.07 -7.81
CA GLU A 94 -9.66 13.18 -8.94
C GLU A 94 -8.49 12.18 -9.05
N ILE A 95 -8.79 10.91 -9.28
CA ILE A 95 -7.78 9.86 -9.48
C ILE A 95 -7.53 9.67 -10.97
N VAL A 96 -6.27 9.80 -11.35
CA VAL A 96 -5.78 9.49 -12.70
C VAL A 96 -4.94 8.23 -12.61
N ASP A 97 -5.50 7.10 -13.00
CA ASP A 97 -4.81 5.81 -12.95
C ASP A 97 -4.12 5.47 -14.29
N SER A 98 -3.02 4.73 -14.19
CA SER A 98 -2.23 4.26 -15.33
C SER A 98 -1.87 2.79 -15.15
N GLY A 99 -2.61 1.91 -15.84
CA GLY A 99 -2.33 0.47 -15.88
C GLY A 99 -1.12 0.14 -16.74
N ILE A 100 -0.24 -0.72 -16.23
CA ILE A 100 0.91 -1.29 -16.94
C ILE A 100 0.81 -2.80 -17.01
N SER A 101 1.46 -3.40 -17.99
CA SER A 101 1.53 -4.86 -18.14
C SER A 101 2.88 -5.43 -17.65
N SER A 102 3.91 -4.61 -17.59
CA SER A 102 5.26 -5.01 -17.19
C SER A 102 6.09 -3.82 -16.70
N SER A 103 7.21 -4.09 -16.04
CA SER A 103 8.18 -3.06 -15.62
C SER A 103 8.76 -2.26 -16.81
N ALA A 104 8.78 -2.82 -18.02
CA ALA A 104 9.24 -2.11 -19.21
C ALA A 104 8.35 -0.93 -19.61
N ASP A 105 7.09 -0.93 -19.19
CA ASP A 105 6.12 0.13 -19.50
C ASP A 105 6.29 1.35 -18.56
N ILE A 106 6.91 1.15 -17.39
CA ILE A 106 6.98 2.15 -16.30
C ILE A 106 7.59 3.48 -16.73
N PRO A 107 8.73 3.54 -17.48
CA PRO A 107 9.31 4.82 -17.85
C PRO A 107 8.38 5.72 -18.66
N LEU A 108 7.62 5.12 -19.60
CA LEU A 108 6.68 5.86 -20.45
C LEU A 108 5.39 6.21 -19.70
N ALA A 109 4.89 5.27 -18.91
CA ALA A 109 3.70 5.48 -18.08
C ALA A 109 3.94 6.59 -17.05
N ALA A 110 5.13 6.62 -16.41
CA ALA A 110 5.52 7.66 -15.47
C ALA A 110 5.58 9.04 -16.14
N ASP A 111 6.23 9.17 -17.31
CA ASP A 111 6.27 10.45 -18.04
C ASP A 111 4.87 10.95 -18.40
N THR A 112 3.98 10.03 -18.78
CA THR A 112 2.61 10.37 -19.16
C THR A 112 1.78 10.78 -17.95
N LEU A 113 1.92 10.08 -16.84
CA LEU A 113 1.17 10.35 -15.60
C LEU A 113 1.61 11.65 -14.96
N ILE A 114 2.92 11.87 -14.78
CA ILE A 114 3.53 13.06 -14.20
C ILE A 114 3.09 14.34 -14.92
N GLY A 115 2.82 14.29 -16.23
CA GLY A 115 2.34 15.45 -16.99
C GLY A 115 0.87 15.80 -16.76
N LYS A 116 0.12 15.05 -15.96
CA LYS A 116 -1.33 15.19 -15.79
C LYS A 116 -1.79 15.36 -14.36
N VAL A 117 -0.89 15.20 -13.38
CA VAL A 117 -1.27 15.12 -11.97
C VAL A 117 -0.47 16.07 -11.09
N ASP A 118 -1.03 16.42 -9.94
CA ASP A 118 -0.39 17.29 -8.95
C ASP A 118 0.53 16.49 -8.01
N CYS A 119 0.23 15.22 -7.80
CA CYS A 119 1.08 14.28 -7.05
C CYS A 119 0.81 12.83 -7.49
N ILE A 120 1.68 11.93 -7.08
CA ILE A 120 1.52 10.48 -7.26
C ILE A 120 1.38 9.83 -5.89
N THR A 121 0.50 8.83 -5.75
CA THR A 121 0.48 7.91 -4.61
C THR A 121 0.74 6.49 -5.09
N ASN A 122 1.61 5.78 -4.39
CA ASN A 122 1.91 4.39 -4.69
C ASN A 122 0.99 3.44 -3.91
N LEU A 123 0.85 2.25 -4.47
CA LEU A 123 0.23 1.10 -3.83
C LEU A 123 1.32 0.10 -3.38
N THR A 124 0.90 -1.01 -2.80
CA THR A 124 1.74 -2.20 -2.54
C THR A 124 1.82 -3.10 -3.79
N ASP A 125 1.94 -2.49 -4.97
CA ASP A 125 2.11 -3.17 -6.26
C ASP A 125 3.58 -3.59 -6.43
N ASN A 126 3.83 -4.90 -6.53
CA ASN A 126 5.20 -5.43 -6.54
C ASN A 126 6.04 -4.92 -7.72
N THR A 127 5.44 -4.80 -8.89
CA THR A 127 6.15 -4.36 -10.11
C THR A 127 6.48 -2.87 -10.05
N VAL A 128 5.53 -2.07 -9.57
CA VAL A 128 5.70 -0.61 -9.41
C VAL A 128 6.72 -0.31 -8.32
N VAL A 129 6.60 -0.97 -7.15
CA VAL A 129 7.55 -0.80 -6.03
C VAL A 129 8.98 -1.18 -6.43
N ALA A 130 9.17 -2.30 -7.14
CA ALA A 130 10.49 -2.69 -7.64
C ALA A 130 11.12 -1.68 -8.62
N SER A 131 10.31 -0.79 -9.19
CA SER A 131 10.76 0.24 -10.15
C SER A 131 10.64 1.66 -9.59
N LEU A 132 10.36 1.80 -8.30
CA LEU A 132 10.12 3.08 -7.64
C LEU A 132 11.26 4.10 -7.84
N PRO A 133 12.55 3.74 -7.82
CA PRO A 133 13.64 4.69 -8.10
C PRO A 133 13.50 5.40 -9.45
N VAL A 134 13.02 4.72 -10.48
CA VAL A 134 12.78 5.31 -11.81
C VAL A 134 11.66 6.35 -11.75
N ILE A 135 10.56 6.02 -11.06
CA ILE A 135 9.41 6.91 -10.88
C ILE A 135 9.83 8.16 -10.09
N LEU A 136 10.53 7.98 -8.97
CA LEU A 136 11.03 9.06 -8.11
C LEU A 136 11.96 10.00 -8.87
N SER A 137 12.89 9.47 -9.65
CA SER A 137 13.81 10.27 -10.47
C SER A 137 13.07 11.16 -11.49
N LYS A 138 12.06 10.61 -12.18
CA LYS A 138 11.26 11.35 -13.16
C LYS A 138 10.34 12.38 -12.49
N ALA A 139 9.70 12.03 -11.39
CA ALA A 139 8.80 12.91 -10.64
C ALA A 139 9.58 14.09 -10.03
N SER A 140 10.74 13.83 -9.42
CA SER A 140 11.62 14.86 -8.86
C SER A 140 12.08 15.85 -9.92
N ALA A 141 12.42 15.40 -11.13
CA ALA A 141 12.80 16.27 -12.24
C ALA A 141 11.69 17.24 -12.70
N LYS A 142 10.44 16.99 -12.28
CA LYS A 142 9.26 17.81 -12.57
C LYS A 142 8.65 18.44 -11.33
N ASN A 143 9.28 18.30 -10.17
CA ASN A 143 8.79 18.74 -8.87
C ASN A 143 7.39 18.17 -8.52
N ILE A 144 7.11 16.93 -8.94
CA ILE A 144 5.88 16.22 -8.59
C ILE A 144 6.14 15.38 -7.33
N PRO A 145 5.43 15.64 -6.21
CA PRO A 145 5.54 14.83 -5.00
C PRO A 145 5.06 13.39 -5.24
N VAL A 146 5.78 12.43 -4.68
CA VAL A 146 5.39 11.03 -4.66
C VAL A 146 5.15 10.61 -3.22
N PHE A 147 3.96 10.08 -2.93
CA PHE A 147 3.59 9.50 -1.65
C PHE A 147 3.75 7.98 -1.73
N GLY A 148 4.30 7.40 -0.67
CA GLY A 148 4.41 5.95 -0.53
C GLY A 148 3.17 5.33 0.09
N SER A 149 3.16 4.01 0.19
CA SER A 149 2.15 3.23 0.91
C SER A 149 2.72 2.57 2.19
N GLU A 150 4.03 2.68 2.41
CA GLU A 150 4.71 2.09 3.57
C GLU A 150 6.08 2.78 3.81
N ILE A 151 6.70 2.45 4.96
CA ILE A 151 7.89 3.13 5.49
C ILE A 151 9.13 3.04 4.56
N GLU A 152 9.39 1.90 3.92
CA GLU A 152 10.60 1.73 3.09
C GLU A 152 10.53 2.62 1.84
N GLN A 153 9.33 2.83 1.27
CA GLN A 153 9.15 3.76 0.16
C GLN A 153 9.45 5.21 0.58
N VAL A 154 9.13 5.59 1.83
CA VAL A 154 9.46 6.92 2.36
C VAL A 154 10.97 7.07 2.55
N LYS A 155 11.66 6.04 3.03
CA LYS A 155 13.12 6.06 3.19
C LYS A 155 13.86 6.29 1.87
N ILE A 156 13.39 5.66 0.80
CA ILE A 156 14.05 5.74 -0.52
C ILE A 156 13.62 6.94 -1.37
N GLY A 157 12.71 7.81 -0.87
CA GLY A 157 12.43 9.08 -1.50
C GLY A 157 10.98 9.44 -1.76
N CYS A 158 10.00 8.69 -1.26
CA CYS A 158 8.64 9.19 -1.17
C CYS A 158 8.54 10.28 -0.09
N LEU A 159 7.65 11.26 -0.29
CA LEU A 159 7.50 12.40 0.60
C LEU A 159 6.93 11.99 1.96
N ALA A 160 5.88 11.17 1.93
CA ALA A 160 5.21 10.67 3.12
C ALA A 160 4.39 9.41 2.79
N ALA A 161 3.96 8.70 3.82
CA ALA A 161 3.02 7.59 3.72
C ALA A 161 2.22 7.44 5.02
N GLU A 162 0.94 7.12 4.90
CA GLU A 162 0.18 6.46 5.96
C GLU A 162 0.39 4.96 5.79
N GLY A 163 1.26 4.38 6.62
CA GLY A 163 1.67 2.98 6.51
C GLY A 163 1.23 2.14 7.70
N LEU A 164 1.21 0.83 7.52
CA LEU A 164 0.93 -0.15 8.56
C LEU A 164 2.23 -0.59 9.24
N ASP A 165 2.12 -1.03 10.51
CA ASP A 165 3.24 -1.68 11.21
C ASP A 165 3.34 -3.16 10.79
N TYR A 166 4.21 -3.44 9.81
CA TYR A 166 4.45 -4.80 9.31
C TYR A 166 5.11 -5.74 10.33
N VAL A 167 5.76 -5.20 11.36
CA VAL A 167 6.29 -6.01 12.47
C VAL A 167 5.14 -6.53 13.33
N GLU A 168 4.17 -5.68 13.66
CA GLU A 168 2.99 -6.10 14.41
C GLU A 168 2.08 -7.03 13.58
N LEU A 169 1.94 -6.76 12.29
CA LEU A 169 1.24 -7.66 11.35
C LEU A 169 1.88 -9.06 11.36
N GLY A 170 3.20 -9.14 11.23
CA GLY A 170 3.93 -10.41 11.28
C GLY A 170 3.80 -11.14 12.62
N LYS A 171 3.80 -10.41 13.75
CA LYS A 171 3.54 -11.00 15.08
C LYS A 171 2.13 -11.57 15.18
N THR A 172 1.14 -10.88 14.64
CA THR A 172 -0.26 -11.33 14.61
C THR A 172 -0.39 -12.61 13.79
N THR A 173 0.19 -12.65 12.58
CA THR A 173 0.25 -13.86 11.75
C THR A 173 0.93 -15.02 12.49
N GLY A 174 2.05 -14.74 13.16
CA GLY A 174 2.77 -15.74 13.96
C GLY A 174 1.94 -16.31 15.13
N LYS A 175 1.15 -15.48 15.80
CA LYS A 175 0.20 -15.92 16.85
C LYS A 175 -0.89 -16.82 16.28
N MET A 176 -1.45 -16.51 15.11
CA MET A 176 -2.41 -17.38 14.42
C MET A 176 -1.80 -18.74 14.07
N ALA A 177 -0.63 -18.74 13.45
CA ALA A 177 0.10 -19.96 13.12
C ALA A 177 0.38 -20.81 14.36
N ALA A 178 0.76 -20.19 15.48
CA ALA A 178 1.02 -20.90 16.73
C ALA A 178 -0.24 -21.57 17.31
N LYS A 179 -1.42 -20.93 17.22
CA LYS A 179 -2.70 -21.53 17.66
C LYS A 179 -3.02 -22.79 16.84
N VAL A 180 -2.86 -22.71 15.52
CA VAL A 180 -3.13 -23.84 14.62
C VAL A 180 -2.15 -24.98 14.87
N LEU A 181 -0.84 -24.70 14.98
CA LEU A 181 0.20 -25.73 15.23
C LEU A 181 0.04 -26.44 16.57
N LYS A 182 -0.48 -25.75 17.60
CA LYS A 182 -0.78 -26.35 18.91
C LYS A 182 -2.09 -27.11 18.94
N GLY A 183 -2.90 -27.07 17.88
CA GLY A 183 -4.22 -27.67 17.84
C GLY A 183 -5.27 -26.95 18.71
N GLU A 184 -5.02 -25.69 19.05
CA GLU A 184 -5.94 -24.83 19.85
C GLU A 184 -7.12 -24.35 19.00
N ALA A 185 -6.95 -24.23 17.68
CA ALA A 185 -7.98 -23.89 16.70
C ALA A 185 -7.60 -24.44 15.31
N LYS A 186 -8.58 -24.60 14.42
CA LYS A 186 -8.34 -24.84 13.01
C LYS A 186 -8.19 -23.53 12.27
N ALA A 187 -7.48 -23.51 11.16
CA ALA A 187 -7.35 -22.31 10.33
C ALA A 187 -8.72 -21.81 9.83
N SER A 188 -9.62 -22.74 9.48
CA SER A 188 -11.01 -22.48 9.08
C SER A 188 -11.87 -21.80 10.16
N ASP A 189 -11.49 -21.87 11.42
CA ASP A 189 -12.25 -21.32 12.54
C ASP A 189 -11.77 -19.91 12.95
N ILE A 190 -10.66 -19.44 12.36
CA ILE A 190 -10.04 -18.15 12.68
C ILE A 190 -10.33 -17.18 11.53
N PRO A 191 -11.17 -16.14 11.69
CA PRO A 191 -11.30 -15.07 10.72
C PRO A 191 -9.94 -14.41 10.45
N TYR A 192 -9.71 -13.92 9.22
CA TYR A 192 -8.50 -13.13 9.00
C TYR A 192 -8.55 -11.82 9.79
N GLU A 193 -7.39 -11.33 10.18
CA GLU A 193 -7.27 -10.07 10.93
C GLU A 193 -6.68 -8.97 10.03
N MET A 194 -7.20 -7.74 10.17
CA MET A 194 -6.65 -6.53 9.55
C MET A 194 -6.01 -5.67 10.64
N ILE A 195 -4.95 -4.93 10.28
CA ILE A 195 -4.44 -3.85 11.11
C ILE A 195 -5.17 -2.58 10.64
N GLU A 196 -5.94 -1.98 11.54
CA GLU A 196 -6.75 -0.79 11.24
C GLU A 196 -5.96 0.51 11.47
N ASP A 197 -5.01 0.49 12.42
CA ASP A 197 -4.22 1.67 12.78
C ASP A 197 -3.09 1.89 11.79
N SER A 198 -3.11 3.05 11.11
CA SER A 198 -2.00 3.53 10.30
C SER A 198 -1.12 4.50 11.08
N SER A 199 0.08 4.68 10.60
CA SER A 199 1.06 5.63 11.14
C SER A 199 1.62 6.50 10.03
N LEU A 200 1.78 7.79 10.31
CA LEU A 200 2.42 8.71 9.36
C LEU A 200 3.94 8.56 9.43
N TYR A 201 4.54 8.33 8.27
CA TYR A 201 5.97 8.42 8.01
C TYR A 201 6.25 9.59 7.08
N LEU A 202 7.29 10.38 7.35
CA LEU A 202 7.57 11.61 6.61
C LEU A 202 9.06 11.68 6.25
N ASN A 203 9.38 12.18 5.05
CA ASN A 203 10.74 12.48 4.64
C ASN A 203 10.90 14.00 4.40
N THR A 204 11.50 14.70 5.36
CA THR A 204 11.71 16.16 5.29
C THR A 204 12.78 16.52 4.26
N LYS A 205 13.72 15.62 3.93
CA LYS A 205 14.68 15.87 2.87
C LYS A 205 14.03 15.92 1.49
N VAL A 206 13.01 15.10 1.26
CA VAL A 206 12.20 15.14 0.04
C VAL A 206 11.38 16.44 -0.02
N ALA A 207 10.77 16.84 1.10
CA ALA A 207 10.05 18.11 1.19
C ALA A 207 10.96 19.31 0.87
N GLU A 208 12.18 19.35 1.44
CA GLU A 208 13.19 20.36 1.15
C GLU A 208 13.54 20.41 -0.34
N ASN A 209 13.81 19.25 -0.95
CA ASN A 209 14.18 19.15 -2.36
C ASN A 209 13.06 19.63 -3.30
N LEU A 210 11.80 19.44 -2.91
CA LEU A 210 10.61 19.90 -3.64
C LEU A 210 10.20 21.35 -3.31
N ASN A 211 10.89 22.03 -2.37
CA ASN A 211 10.52 23.32 -1.80
C ASN A 211 9.08 23.33 -1.26
N LEU A 212 8.65 22.24 -0.63
CA LEU A 212 7.36 22.10 0.00
C LEU A 212 7.46 22.40 1.50
N GLU A 213 6.55 23.23 2.00
CA GLU A 213 6.38 23.43 3.44
C GLU A 213 5.38 22.40 3.98
N VAL A 214 5.89 21.46 4.78
CA VAL A 214 5.04 20.47 5.44
C VAL A 214 4.41 21.13 6.68
N PRO A 215 3.09 21.04 6.87
CA PRO A 215 2.43 21.57 8.06
C PRO A 215 3.00 20.99 9.35
N GLN A 216 3.23 21.84 10.36
CA GLN A 216 3.80 21.41 11.63
C GLN A 216 2.96 20.31 12.29
N ALA A 217 1.63 20.34 12.13
CA ALA A 217 0.74 19.30 12.64
C ALA A 217 1.05 17.91 12.05
N ALA A 218 1.39 17.82 10.76
CA ALA A 218 1.81 16.57 10.14
C ALA A 218 3.17 16.10 10.67
N VAL A 219 4.12 17.03 10.87
CA VAL A 219 5.43 16.71 11.46
C VAL A 219 5.27 16.18 12.90
N ASP A 220 4.42 16.81 13.70
CA ASP A 220 4.22 16.46 15.12
C ASP A 220 3.53 15.09 15.29
N ARG A 221 2.67 14.68 14.35
CA ARG A 221 1.98 13.37 14.40
C ARG A 221 2.75 12.24 13.72
N ALA A 222 3.81 12.56 12.96
CA ALA A 222 4.63 11.53 12.32
C ALA A 222 5.32 10.67 13.38
N VAL A 223 5.17 9.33 13.27
CA VAL A 223 5.85 8.40 14.18
C VAL A 223 7.33 8.27 13.86
N GLU A 224 7.71 8.55 12.62
CA GLU A 224 9.11 8.61 12.18
C GLU A 224 9.29 9.65 11.08
N THR A 225 10.37 10.42 11.19
CA THR A 225 10.73 11.47 10.23
C THR A 225 12.14 11.24 9.74
N PHE A 226 12.30 11.08 8.42
CA PHE A 226 13.59 10.91 7.76
C PHE A 226 14.13 12.26 7.29
N THR A 227 15.43 12.48 7.49
CA THR A 227 16.16 13.71 7.11
C THR A 227 17.14 13.48 5.95
N GLU A 228 17.14 12.27 5.40
CA GLU A 228 17.95 11.85 4.27
C GLU A 228 17.17 10.87 3.38
N ILE A 229 17.64 10.68 2.16
CA ILE A 229 17.12 9.68 1.23
C ILE A 229 18.11 8.53 1.23
N SER A 230 17.67 7.35 1.65
CA SER A 230 18.53 6.16 1.66
C SER A 230 18.84 5.73 0.22
N ALA A 231 20.11 5.46 -0.06
CA ALA A 231 20.47 4.71 -1.25
C ALA A 231 20.05 3.24 -1.04
N GLU A 232 19.51 2.61 -2.08
CA GLU A 232 19.28 1.16 -2.08
C GLU A 232 20.57 0.38 -1.86
#